data_fa083b2c481d941585122f58cb815544
#
_entry.id   fa083b2c481d941585122f58cb815544
#
_cell.length_a   1.000
_cell.length_b   1.000
_cell.length_c   1.000
_cell.angle_alpha   90.00
_cell.angle_beta   90.00
_cell.angle_gamma   90.00
#
_symmetry.space_group_name_H-M   'P 1'
#
loop_
_entity.id
_entity.type
_entity.pdbx_description
1 polymer ?
#
loop_
_entity_poly.entity_id
_entity_poly.type
_entity_poly.pdbx_seq_one_letter_code
_entity_poly.pdbx_strand_id
1 'polypeptide(L)'
;MTQTRKPRSDRPEVGPFVHNDLAREIERLKTEPAWHDGDRNAITLTKRVGLTLVLTVLRQGAVLREHRAPTGVALHVISGRMVLRVGDQSLELGPGEVVTMEPGLAHAGEARADTAFLLTLVEDSSR
;
A
#
# COMPACT_ATOMS: atom_id res chain seq x y z
N MET A 1 24.86 -4.90 16.49
CA MET A 1 24.73 -4.91 15.83
C MET A 1 24.21 -4.81 15.15
N THR A 2 24.05 -4.64 15.13
CA THR A 2 23.58 -4.45 14.55
C THR A 2 23.01 -4.76 13.65
N GLN A 3 22.49 -4.86 13.38
CA GLN A 3 21.95 -5.15 12.64
C GLN A 3 21.71 -5.25 11.79
N THR A 4 21.99 -5.52 12.10
CA THR A 4 21.80 -5.49 11.12
C THR A 4 20.69 -5.74 10.46
N ARG A 5 20.24 -5.11 10.76
CA ARG A 5 19.02 -5.07 10.07
C ARG A 5 19.25 -4.84 8.61
N LYS A 6 18.70 -5.64 7.80
CA LYS A 6 18.93 -5.40 6.39
C LYS A 6 18.18 -4.15 5.97
N PRO A 7 18.69 -3.41 5.01
CA PRO A 7 17.99 -2.23 4.54
C PRO A 7 16.60 -2.61 4.05
N ARG A 8 15.69 -1.64 4.10
CA ARG A 8 14.38 -1.89 3.55
C ARG A 8 14.58 -2.38 2.13
N SER A 9 14.01 -3.47 1.82
CA SER A 9 14.24 -4.07 0.53
C SER A 9 12.91 -4.42 -0.08
N ASP A 10 12.96 -4.72 -1.34
CA ASP A 10 11.79 -5.19 -2.04
C ASP A 10 11.61 -6.68 -1.88
N ARG A 11 12.47 -7.30 -1.10
CA ARG A 11 12.36 -8.73 -0.84
C ARG A 11 11.75 -8.93 0.52
N PRO A 12 10.46 -9.30 0.55
CA PRO A 12 9.80 -9.55 1.83
C PRO A 12 10.33 -10.81 2.48
N GLU A 13 10.05 -10.94 3.76
CA GLU A 13 10.35 -12.15 4.50
C GLU A 13 9.63 -13.32 3.88
N VAL A 14 10.23 -14.50 3.95
CA VAL A 14 9.63 -15.73 3.45
C VAL A 14 9.65 -16.78 4.54
N GLY A 15 8.70 -17.68 4.44
CA GLY A 15 8.54 -18.74 5.39
C GLY A 15 7.10 -19.21 5.32
N PRO A 16 6.74 -20.24 6.12
CA PRO A 16 5.35 -20.70 6.09
C PRO A 16 4.35 -19.64 6.55
N PHE A 17 4.80 -18.70 7.38
CA PHE A 17 4.00 -17.54 7.74
C PHE A 17 4.93 -16.37 8.01
N VAL A 18 4.36 -15.15 7.89
CA VAL A 18 5.11 -13.92 8.15
C VAL A 18 4.20 -13.04 9.00
N HIS A 19 4.78 -12.46 10.04
CA HIS A 19 4.04 -11.58 10.95
C HIS A 19 4.55 -10.15 10.79
N ASN A 20 3.63 -9.23 10.61
CA ASN A 20 3.97 -7.81 10.48
C ASN A 20 3.16 -6.99 11.46
N ASP A 21 3.80 -6.00 12.06
CA ASP A 21 3.14 -5.01 12.90
C ASP A 21 3.01 -3.75 12.06
N LEU A 22 1.80 -3.48 11.58
CA LEU A 22 1.59 -2.39 10.63
C LEU A 22 1.91 -1.03 11.22
N ALA A 23 1.56 -0.81 12.50
CA ALA A 23 1.86 0.47 13.13
C ALA A 23 3.37 0.71 13.16
N ARG A 24 4.13 -0.32 13.47
CA ARG A 24 5.59 -0.21 13.50
C ARG A 24 6.15 0.06 12.11
N GLU A 25 5.63 -0.63 11.10
CA GLU A 25 6.12 -0.45 9.74
C GLU A 25 5.79 0.93 9.21
N ILE A 26 4.63 1.48 9.57
CA ILE A 26 4.28 2.84 9.18
C ILE A 26 5.28 3.83 9.77
N GLU A 27 5.59 3.69 11.07
CA GLU A 27 6.56 4.57 11.71
C GLU A 27 7.92 4.48 11.04
N ARG A 28 8.33 3.27 10.74
CA ARG A 28 9.62 3.05 10.11
C ARG A 28 9.68 3.70 8.72
N LEU A 29 8.63 3.56 7.93
CA LEU A 29 8.60 4.17 6.61
C LEU A 29 8.74 5.68 6.68
N LYS A 30 8.26 6.29 7.76
CA LYS A 30 8.31 7.73 7.92
C LYS A 30 9.65 8.22 8.42
N THR A 31 10.59 7.33 8.72
CA THR A 31 11.95 7.73 9.08
C THR A 31 12.91 7.67 7.91
N GLU A 32 12.47 7.21 6.76
CA GLU A 32 13.36 6.96 5.63
C GLU A 32 13.39 8.17 4.68
N PRO A 33 14.50 8.31 3.91
CA PRO A 33 14.66 9.46 3.02
C PRO A 33 13.51 9.64 2.03
N ALA A 34 12.92 8.55 1.53
CA ALA A 34 11.82 8.68 0.59
C ALA A 34 10.66 9.49 1.17
N TRP A 35 10.43 9.34 2.48
CA TRP A 35 9.40 10.13 3.16
C TRP A 35 9.85 11.56 3.42
N HIS A 36 11.09 11.72 3.89
CA HIS A 36 11.59 13.06 4.26
C HIS A 36 11.75 13.96 3.04
N ASP A 37 12.20 13.40 1.93
CA ASP A 37 12.53 14.20 0.75
C ASP A 37 11.47 14.13 -0.32
N GLY A 38 10.44 13.33 -0.14
CA GLY A 38 9.39 13.14 -1.13
C GLY A 38 8.02 13.19 -0.51
N ASP A 39 7.05 12.60 -1.20
CA ASP A 39 5.68 12.63 -0.73
C ASP A 39 5.11 11.23 -0.48
N ARG A 40 5.94 10.18 -0.57
CA ARG A 40 5.46 8.81 -0.36
C ARG A 40 6.59 7.85 -0.07
N ASN A 41 6.21 6.72 0.53
CA ASN A 41 7.13 5.62 0.73
C ASN A 41 6.31 4.34 0.81
N ALA A 42 6.93 3.20 0.54
CA ALA A 42 6.20 1.94 0.54
C ALA A 42 7.14 0.79 0.81
N ILE A 43 6.56 -0.32 1.26
CA ILE A 43 7.32 -1.55 1.46
C ILE A 43 6.42 -2.74 1.13
N THR A 44 6.99 -3.72 0.44
CA THR A 44 6.31 -4.99 0.21
C THR A 44 6.48 -5.86 1.44
N LEU A 45 5.39 -6.15 2.12
CA LEU A 45 5.43 -6.94 3.35
C LEU A 45 5.49 -8.43 3.07
N THR A 46 4.80 -8.86 2.02
CA THR A 46 4.70 -10.27 1.68
C THR A 46 4.55 -10.37 0.18
N LYS A 47 5.27 -11.31 -0.41
CA LYS A 47 5.11 -11.61 -1.81
C LYS A 47 5.18 -13.11 -1.99
N ARG A 48 4.03 -13.71 -2.28
CA ARG A 48 3.90 -15.14 -2.50
C ARG A 48 3.16 -15.36 -3.79
N VAL A 49 3.20 -16.58 -4.26
CA VAL A 49 2.38 -16.94 -5.41
C VAL A 49 0.92 -16.65 -5.06
N GLY A 50 0.28 -15.80 -5.84
CA GLY A 50 -1.11 -15.47 -5.66
C GLY A 50 -1.41 -14.38 -4.65
N LEU A 51 -0.41 -13.89 -3.90
CA LEU A 51 -0.69 -12.92 -2.83
C LEU A 51 0.49 -11.99 -2.61
N THR A 52 0.22 -10.69 -2.70
CA THR A 52 1.23 -9.67 -2.40
C THR A 52 0.59 -8.62 -1.51
N LEU A 53 1.29 -8.25 -0.45
CA LEU A 53 0.86 -7.18 0.45
C LEU A 53 1.86 -6.03 0.39
N VAL A 54 1.35 -4.83 0.14
CA VAL A 54 2.19 -3.62 0.06
C VAL A 54 1.62 -2.57 1.01
N LEU A 55 2.46 -2.09 1.89
CA LEU A 55 2.08 -1.00 2.80
C LEU A 55 2.63 0.29 2.25
N THR A 56 1.78 1.31 2.12
CA THR A 56 2.14 2.60 1.53
C THR A 56 1.78 3.73 2.47
N VAL A 57 2.66 4.73 2.56
CA VAL A 57 2.37 5.98 3.26
C VAL A 57 2.46 7.11 2.26
N LEU A 58 1.52 8.05 2.35
CA LEU A 58 1.44 9.21 1.48
C LEU A 58 1.35 10.47 2.33
N ARG A 59 2.06 11.52 1.90
CA ARG A 59 1.86 12.84 2.51
C ARG A 59 0.58 13.45 1.99
N GLN A 60 0.01 14.35 2.77
CA GLN A 60 -1.14 15.13 2.33
C GLN A 60 -0.84 15.77 0.99
N GLY A 61 -1.75 15.62 0.05
CA GLY A 61 -1.61 16.18 -1.29
C GLY A 61 -0.96 15.27 -2.31
N ALA A 62 -0.40 14.13 -1.86
CA ALA A 62 0.22 13.19 -2.79
C ALA A 62 -0.85 12.61 -3.72
N VAL A 63 -0.48 12.44 -4.97
CA VAL A 63 -1.40 11.98 -6.02
C VAL A 63 -0.96 10.61 -6.50
N LEU A 64 -1.92 9.71 -6.59
CA LEU A 64 -1.74 8.42 -7.23
C LEU A 64 -2.32 8.53 -8.63
N ARG A 65 -1.45 8.46 -9.63
CA ARG A 65 -1.89 8.60 -11.02
C ARG A 65 -2.79 7.46 -11.42
N GLU A 66 -3.65 7.74 -12.37
CA GLU A 66 -4.55 6.71 -12.87
C GLU A 66 -3.76 5.54 -13.44
N HIS A 67 -4.15 4.35 -13.06
CA HIS A 67 -3.55 3.14 -13.61
C HIS A 67 -4.55 1.99 -13.45
N ARG A 68 -4.20 0.86 -14.05
CA ARG A 68 -5.00 -0.35 -14.00
C ARG A 68 -4.12 -1.46 -13.46
N ALA A 69 -4.55 -2.07 -12.36
CA ALA A 69 -3.81 -3.21 -11.83
C ALA A 69 -4.19 -4.46 -12.61
N PRO A 70 -3.23 -5.32 -12.93
CA PRO A 70 -3.56 -6.57 -13.63
C PRO A 70 -4.22 -7.60 -12.74
N THR A 71 -4.25 -7.36 -11.44
CA THR A 71 -4.78 -8.30 -10.45
C THR A 71 -5.97 -7.69 -9.74
N GLY A 72 -6.70 -8.52 -9.00
CA GLY A 72 -7.67 -8.02 -8.05
C GLY A 72 -6.94 -7.31 -6.93
N VAL A 73 -7.54 -6.23 -6.43
CA VAL A 73 -6.90 -5.36 -5.44
C VAL A 73 -7.87 -5.06 -4.32
N ALA A 74 -7.38 -5.15 -3.08
CA ALA A 74 -8.09 -4.60 -1.93
C ALA A 74 -7.23 -3.46 -1.39
N LEU A 75 -7.82 -2.28 -1.24
CA LEU A 75 -7.16 -1.12 -0.66
C LEU A 75 -7.82 -0.82 0.68
N HIS A 76 -7.05 -0.90 1.75
CA HIS A 76 -7.55 -0.74 3.10
C HIS A 76 -6.83 0.44 3.74
N VAL A 77 -7.58 1.50 4.06
CA VAL A 77 -6.99 2.68 4.71
C VAL A 77 -6.80 2.38 6.19
N ILE A 78 -5.56 2.52 6.65
CA ILE A 78 -5.21 2.30 8.06
C ILE A 78 -5.36 3.60 8.84
N SER A 79 -4.84 4.70 8.28
CA SER A 79 -4.92 6.00 8.92
C SER A 79 -4.96 7.08 7.86
N GLY A 80 -5.47 8.25 8.22
CA GLY A 80 -5.56 9.39 7.32
C GLY A 80 -6.88 9.42 6.54
N ARG A 81 -6.84 10.06 5.39
CA ARG A 81 -8.00 10.19 4.50
C ARG A 81 -7.54 10.32 3.09
N MET A 82 -8.23 9.68 2.18
CA MET A 82 -7.90 9.81 0.78
C MET A 82 -9.16 9.75 -0.07
N VAL A 83 -9.06 10.31 -1.27
CA VAL A 83 -10.11 10.19 -2.27
C VAL A 83 -9.62 9.21 -3.30
N LEU A 84 -10.46 8.25 -3.64
CA LEU A 84 -10.18 7.28 -4.69
C LEU A 84 -11.20 7.48 -5.79
N ARG A 85 -10.72 7.64 -7.02
CA ARG A 85 -11.60 7.74 -8.19
C ARG A 85 -11.52 6.44 -8.96
N VAL A 86 -12.70 5.87 -9.20
CA VAL A 86 -12.82 4.62 -9.93
C VAL A 86 -13.84 4.85 -11.02
N GLY A 87 -13.39 4.84 -12.27
CA GLY A 87 -14.25 5.25 -13.37
C GLY A 87 -14.66 6.70 -13.18
N ASP A 88 -15.96 6.98 -13.21
CA ASP A 88 -16.45 8.33 -12.96
C ASP A 88 -17.02 8.50 -11.55
N GLN A 89 -16.68 7.61 -10.65
CA GLN A 89 -17.12 7.74 -9.25
C GLN A 89 -15.94 8.15 -8.38
N SER A 90 -16.24 8.90 -7.33
CA SER A 90 -15.24 9.29 -6.33
C SER A 90 -15.70 8.78 -4.98
N LEU A 91 -14.76 8.21 -4.24
CA LEU A 91 -15.01 7.69 -2.90
C LEU A 91 -14.06 8.37 -1.94
N GLU A 92 -14.59 8.84 -0.82
CA GLU A 92 -13.72 9.34 0.25
C GLU A 92 -13.56 8.25 1.28
N LEU A 93 -12.30 7.91 1.58
CA LEU A 93 -12.00 6.79 2.46
C LEU A 93 -11.27 7.27 3.70
N GLY A 94 -11.69 6.76 4.83
CA GLY A 94 -11.04 7.00 6.11
C GLY A 94 -10.60 5.70 6.75
N PRO A 95 -10.04 5.79 7.96
CA PRO A 95 -9.48 4.62 8.64
C PRO A 95 -10.51 3.50 8.79
N GLY A 96 -10.08 2.29 8.50
CA GLY A 96 -10.93 1.12 8.64
C GLY A 96 -11.78 0.81 7.43
N GLU A 97 -11.72 1.66 6.39
CA GLU A 97 -12.50 1.41 5.18
C GLU A 97 -11.67 0.69 4.14
N VAL A 98 -12.32 -0.16 3.37
CA VAL A 98 -11.64 -0.95 2.36
C VAL A 98 -12.44 -0.93 1.07
N VAL A 99 -11.72 -0.83 -0.06
CA VAL A 99 -12.30 -0.91 -1.39
C VAL A 99 -11.66 -2.08 -2.11
N THR A 100 -12.48 -2.90 -2.73
CA THR A 100 -11.95 -3.98 -3.56
C THR A 100 -12.26 -3.67 -5.02
N MET A 101 -11.32 -3.97 -5.90
CA MET A 101 -11.44 -3.67 -7.32
C MET A 101 -11.07 -4.88 -8.14
N GLU A 102 -11.82 -5.06 -9.23
CA GLU A 102 -11.53 -6.13 -10.18
C GLU A 102 -10.28 -5.82 -10.99
N PRO A 103 -9.64 -6.85 -11.54
CA PRO A 103 -8.49 -6.60 -12.42
C PRO A 103 -8.86 -5.67 -13.57
N GLY A 104 -7.95 -4.78 -13.93
CA GLY A 104 -8.11 -3.93 -15.09
C GLY A 104 -8.93 -2.67 -14.90
N LEU A 105 -9.46 -2.45 -13.70
CA LEU A 105 -10.29 -1.28 -13.46
C LEU A 105 -9.41 -0.07 -13.24
N ALA A 106 -9.66 1.01 -14.01
CA ALA A 106 -8.88 2.22 -13.90
C ALA A 106 -9.20 2.95 -12.60
N HIS A 107 -8.15 3.38 -11.90
CA HIS A 107 -8.36 4.11 -10.65
C HIS A 107 -7.23 5.08 -10.40
N ALA A 108 -7.53 6.12 -9.63
CA ALA A 108 -6.58 7.17 -9.27
C ALA A 108 -6.93 7.63 -7.86
N GLY A 109 -6.01 8.33 -7.21
CA GLY A 109 -6.27 8.77 -5.85
C GLY A 109 -5.49 10.00 -5.46
N GLU A 110 -5.87 10.54 -4.31
CA GLU A 110 -5.20 11.70 -3.74
C GLU A 110 -5.35 11.66 -2.23
N ALA A 111 -4.24 11.89 -1.53
CA ALA A 111 -4.26 11.92 -0.07
C ALA A 111 -4.77 13.27 0.41
N ARG A 112 -5.80 13.26 1.25
CA ARG A 112 -6.35 14.48 1.85
C ARG A 112 -5.68 14.83 3.16
N ALA A 113 -4.95 13.87 3.71
CA ALA A 113 -4.14 14.02 4.91
C ALA A 113 -3.01 13.02 4.76
N ASP A 114 -2.03 13.06 5.66
CA ASP A 114 -1.03 12.00 5.68
C ASP A 114 -1.77 10.69 5.88
N THR A 115 -1.54 9.75 4.98
CA THR A 115 -2.35 8.54 4.89
C THR A 115 -1.48 7.31 4.83
N ALA A 116 -1.92 6.25 5.49
CA ALA A 116 -1.30 4.93 5.36
C ALA A 116 -2.38 3.96 4.90
N PHE A 117 -2.05 3.14 3.90
CA PHE A 117 -2.98 2.14 3.43
C PHE A 117 -2.25 0.85 3.08
N LEU A 118 -2.99 -0.24 3.16
CA LEU A 118 -2.48 -1.56 2.83
C LEU A 118 -3.14 -2.03 1.55
N LEU A 119 -2.31 -2.41 0.59
CA LEU A 119 -2.79 -3.03 -0.65
C LEU A 119 -2.62 -4.52 -0.55
N THR A 120 -3.68 -5.25 -0.88
CA THR A 120 -3.63 -6.68 -1.06
C THR A 120 -3.87 -6.96 -2.54
N LEU A 121 -2.88 -7.58 -3.18
CA LEU A 121 -2.95 -7.90 -4.59
C LEU A 121 -3.12 -9.41 -4.70
N VAL A 122 -4.19 -9.82 -5.36
CA VAL A 122 -4.51 -11.24 -5.47
C VAL A 122 -4.45 -11.64 -6.92
N GLU A 123 -3.52 -12.49 -7.23
CA GLU A 123 -3.29 -12.95 -8.58
C GLU A 123 -4.03 -14.26 -8.81
N ASP A 124 -4.78 -14.32 -9.88
CA ASP A 124 -5.50 -15.55 -10.23
C ASP A 124 -4.52 -16.51 -10.87
N SER A 125 -4.18 -17.56 -10.14
CA SER A 125 -3.22 -18.55 -10.62
C SER A 125 -3.89 -19.76 -11.25
N SER A 126 -5.19 -19.70 -11.45
CA SER A 126 -5.92 -20.87 -11.95
C SER A 126 -5.78 -21.05 -13.47
N ARG A 127 -5.07 -20.17 -14.15
CA ARG A 127 -4.94 -20.25 -15.59
C ARG A 127 -3.74 -20.97 -16.05
#